data_023a48fba8b83261b74a151973d5943a
#
_entry.id   023a48fba8b83261b74a151973d5943a
#
_cell.length_a   1.000
_cell.length_b   1.000
_cell.length_c   1.000
_cell.angle_alpha   90.00
_cell.angle_beta   90.00
_cell.angle_gamma   90.00
#
_symmetry.space_group_name_H-M   'P 1'
#
loop_
_entity.id
_entity.type
_entity.pdbx_description
1 polymer ?
#
loop_
_entity_poly.entity_id
_entity_poly.type
_entity_poly.pdbx_seq_one_letter_code
_entity_poly.pdbx_strand_id
1 'polypeptide(L)'
;MASIRAAAVAGMFYPGEPRALAAEIARFLGADDALPPRLAFPKALVVPHAGYVYSGAVAARAYQELAAARGIVRRVVLLGPAHRVPVRGLAAPGVDAFETPLGSVALDRAALRSLADLPQVVRSDPAHALEHALEVQLPFLQTVLGEFSLVPLAVGTAGVAEVAEVLERLWGGAETLLVISTDLSHYHAYAEARRIDAATLARIAARATDLDHDEACGATPLNGLLACARKRDIPVRLLAACNSGDTAGGKDSVVGYSSFALFEQSDAHAGETLIAIARAAIEEKLLGRAAVRFDAPWLERAGATFVTLLKNGELRGCIGSLEATRPLAQDVAENALAAAFRDPRFPELRATEWPQCQVEVSFLSTPMAIRFTDEADLLRQIRAGEDGLILEADGRRATFLPQVWQGVPDKRAFLGQLLRKAGLAADTRLEACRISRYRVMKFDGR
;
A
#
# COMPACT_ATOMS: atom_id res chain seq x y z
N MET A 1 17.86 32.12 0.42
CA MET A 1 16.76 31.39 1.06
C MET A 1 16.18 30.46 0.02
N ALA A 2 15.78 29.23 0.39
CA ALA A 2 15.08 28.32 -0.52
C ALA A 2 13.74 28.96 -0.94
N SER A 3 13.41 28.90 -2.22
CA SER A 3 12.10 29.36 -2.73
C SER A 3 11.06 28.28 -2.50
N ILE A 4 9.95 28.62 -1.85
CA ILE A 4 8.90 27.69 -1.45
C ILE A 4 7.56 28.09 -2.07
N ARG A 5 6.86 27.12 -2.64
CA ARG A 5 5.46 27.28 -3.03
C ARG A 5 4.60 27.05 -1.79
N ALA A 6 3.95 28.11 -1.32
CA ALA A 6 3.01 28.03 -0.21
C ALA A 6 1.78 27.17 -0.56
N ALA A 7 1.14 26.59 0.46
CA ALA A 7 -0.12 25.87 0.27
C ALA A 7 -1.20 26.81 -0.27
N ALA A 8 -1.85 26.44 -1.37
CA ALA A 8 -2.87 27.24 -2.03
C ALA A 8 -4.30 26.91 -1.58
N VAL A 9 -4.54 25.68 -1.12
CA VAL A 9 -5.92 25.20 -0.79
C VAL A 9 -6.05 24.63 0.63
N ALA A 10 -5.03 24.87 1.48
CA ALA A 10 -5.13 24.57 2.92
C ALA A 10 -6.27 25.38 3.56
N GLY A 11 -7.10 24.75 4.41
CA GLY A 11 -8.32 25.34 4.98
C GLY A 11 -9.53 25.36 4.05
N MET A 12 -9.37 24.94 2.78
CA MET A 12 -10.46 24.87 1.79
C MET A 12 -10.70 23.43 1.30
N PHE A 13 -9.68 22.76 0.79
CA PHE A 13 -9.78 21.37 0.28
C PHE A 13 -9.46 20.34 1.36
N TYR A 14 -8.69 20.74 2.36
CA TYR A 14 -8.31 19.94 3.52
C TYR A 14 -8.05 20.89 4.72
N PRO A 15 -8.04 20.39 5.98
CA PRO A 15 -7.81 21.23 7.15
C PRO A 15 -6.50 22.03 7.08
N GLY A 16 -6.55 23.33 7.38
CA GLY A 16 -5.37 24.21 7.41
C GLY A 16 -4.53 24.05 8.69
N GLU A 17 -5.08 23.43 9.74
CA GLU A 17 -4.38 23.21 11.00
C GLU A 17 -3.71 21.82 11.00
N PRO A 18 -2.39 21.72 11.32
CA PRO A 18 -1.62 20.48 11.20
C PRO A 18 -2.22 19.27 11.93
N ARG A 19 -2.67 19.46 13.17
CA ARG A 19 -3.23 18.39 13.99
C ARG A 19 -4.57 17.90 13.45
N ALA A 20 -5.42 18.83 13.01
CA ALA A 20 -6.71 18.49 12.41
C ALA A 20 -6.53 17.71 11.11
N LEU A 21 -5.58 18.16 10.26
CA LEU A 21 -5.24 17.48 9.01
C LEU A 21 -4.70 16.07 9.25
N ALA A 22 -3.76 15.90 10.20
CA ALA A 22 -3.21 14.60 10.55
C ALA A 22 -4.29 13.64 11.09
N ALA A 23 -5.20 14.14 11.93
CA ALA A 23 -6.30 13.35 12.47
C ALA A 23 -7.30 12.94 11.37
N GLU A 24 -7.62 13.82 10.44
CA GLU A 24 -8.52 13.52 9.33
C GLU A 24 -7.92 12.49 8.38
N ILE A 25 -6.65 12.62 8.01
CA ILE A 25 -5.94 11.63 7.18
C ILE A 25 -5.88 10.28 7.90
N ALA A 26 -5.56 10.26 9.19
CA ALA A 26 -5.55 9.03 9.99
C ALA A 26 -6.92 8.34 9.99
N ARG A 27 -8.01 9.11 10.09
CA ARG A 27 -9.38 8.58 9.99
C ARG A 27 -9.67 7.97 8.61
N PHE A 28 -9.25 8.62 7.51
CA PHE A 28 -9.42 8.09 6.16
C PHE A 28 -8.57 6.85 5.90
N LEU A 29 -7.33 6.83 6.39
CA LEU A 29 -6.46 5.67 6.26
C LEU A 29 -6.91 4.48 7.12
N GLY A 30 -7.92 4.67 7.97
CA GLY A 30 -8.54 3.60 8.74
C GLY A 30 -7.58 3.04 9.79
N ALA A 31 -7.46 3.73 10.91
CA ALA A 31 -6.70 3.22 12.04
C ALA A 31 -7.26 1.90 12.60
N ASP A 32 -8.49 1.53 12.24
CA ASP A 32 -9.24 0.43 12.84
C ASP A 32 -9.31 -0.85 11.97
N ASP A 33 -9.01 -0.78 10.68
CA ASP A 33 -9.01 -1.95 9.80
C ASP A 33 -7.57 -2.40 9.52
N ALA A 34 -7.11 -3.44 10.21
CA ALA A 34 -5.89 -4.12 9.82
C ALA A 34 -6.04 -4.64 8.38
N LEU A 35 -5.46 -3.92 7.43
CA LEU A 35 -5.37 -4.39 6.05
C LEU A 35 -4.55 -5.69 6.02
N PRO A 36 -4.85 -6.62 5.09
CA PRO A 36 -3.97 -7.74 4.90
C PRO A 36 -2.55 -7.22 4.63
N PRO A 37 -1.53 -7.88 5.17
CA PRO A 37 -0.15 -7.46 4.94
C PRO A 37 0.14 -7.48 3.45
N ARG A 38 0.95 -6.52 2.98
CA ARG A 38 1.39 -6.45 1.59
C ARG A 38 2.91 -6.59 1.54
N LEU A 39 3.40 -7.41 0.64
CA LEU A 39 4.82 -7.49 0.31
C LEU A 39 5.15 -6.54 -0.83
N ALA A 40 4.32 -6.52 -1.85
CA ALA A 40 4.41 -5.59 -2.96
C ALA A 40 3.68 -4.27 -2.64
N PHE A 41 4.19 -3.17 -3.18
CA PHE A 41 3.52 -1.89 -3.23
C PHE A 41 3.42 -1.42 -4.68
N PRO A 42 2.43 -0.57 -5.02
CA PRO A 42 2.23 -0.16 -6.40
C PRO A 42 3.38 0.72 -6.91
N LYS A 43 3.71 0.53 -8.18
CA LYS A 43 4.59 1.41 -8.95
C LYS A 43 3.91 2.74 -9.29
N ALA A 44 2.60 2.69 -9.51
CA ALA A 44 1.83 3.89 -9.79
C ALA A 44 0.46 3.86 -9.10
N LEU A 45 -0.02 5.05 -8.76
CA LEU A 45 -1.38 5.32 -8.28
C LEU A 45 -2.10 6.28 -9.22
N VAL A 46 -3.41 6.10 -9.35
CA VAL A 46 -4.33 7.11 -9.88
C VAL A 46 -5.25 7.50 -8.74
N VAL A 47 -5.39 8.79 -8.45
CA VAL A 47 -6.07 9.30 -7.25
C VAL A 47 -6.87 10.57 -7.55
N PRO A 48 -8.03 10.80 -6.90
CA PRO A 48 -8.84 11.99 -7.09
C PRO A 48 -8.25 13.20 -6.35
N HIS A 49 -8.68 14.42 -6.73
CA HIS A 49 -8.17 15.66 -6.16
C HIS A 49 -9.23 16.67 -5.71
N ALA A 50 -10.46 16.25 -5.56
CA ALA A 50 -11.46 17.10 -4.90
C ALA A 50 -11.12 17.30 -3.41
N GLY A 51 -11.85 18.20 -2.74
CA GLY A 51 -11.72 18.39 -1.29
C GLY A 51 -11.93 17.08 -0.53
N TYR A 52 -11.19 16.90 0.57
CA TYR A 52 -11.16 15.64 1.33
C TYR A 52 -12.53 15.15 1.80
N VAL A 53 -13.44 16.07 2.11
CA VAL A 53 -14.83 15.74 2.48
C VAL A 53 -15.56 14.95 1.39
N TYR A 54 -15.16 15.12 0.13
CA TYR A 54 -15.76 14.44 -1.03
C TYR A 54 -14.97 13.21 -1.46
N SER A 55 -13.68 13.37 -1.69
CA SER A 55 -12.85 12.35 -2.33
C SER A 55 -11.81 11.69 -1.42
N GLY A 56 -11.61 12.19 -0.18
CA GLY A 56 -10.56 11.73 0.73
C GLY A 56 -10.64 10.24 1.04
N ALA A 57 -11.84 9.67 1.19
CA ALA A 57 -12.01 8.25 1.44
C ALA A 57 -11.57 7.37 0.23
N VAL A 58 -11.85 7.82 -1.00
CA VAL A 58 -11.43 7.13 -2.23
C VAL A 58 -9.92 7.25 -2.42
N ALA A 59 -9.34 8.45 -2.20
CA ALA A 59 -7.89 8.66 -2.25
C ALA A 59 -7.16 7.78 -1.24
N ALA A 60 -7.66 7.70 -0.01
CA ALA A 60 -7.08 6.90 1.06
C ALA A 60 -6.94 5.42 0.69
N ARG A 61 -7.88 4.85 -0.07
CA ARG A 61 -7.78 3.45 -0.55
C ARG A 61 -6.54 3.19 -1.38
N ALA A 62 -6.09 4.18 -2.18
CA ALA A 62 -4.84 4.07 -2.92
C ALA A 62 -3.62 4.22 -1.99
N TYR A 63 -3.67 5.18 -1.09
CA TYR A 63 -2.55 5.44 -0.18
C TYR A 63 -2.33 4.32 0.85
N GLN A 64 -3.36 3.59 1.23
CA GLN A 64 -3.25 2.39 2.06
C GLN A 64 -2.36 1.31 1.42
N GLU A 65 -2.35 1.19 0.08
CA GLU A 65 -1.51 0.22 -0.63
C GLU A 65 -0.01 0.56 -0.53
N LEU A 66 0.34 1.77 -0.05
CA LEU A 66 1.74 2.20 0.16
C LEU A 66 2.30 1.83 1.54
N ALA A 67 1.58 1.12 2.39
CA ALA A 67 2.08 0.74 3.72
C ALA A 67 3.45 0.04 3.66
N ALA A 68 3.68 -0.76 2.61
CA ALA A 68 4.94 -1.43 2.36
C ALA A 68 6.02 -0.54 1.71
N ALA A 69 5.70 0.66 1.26
CA ALA A 69 6.60 1.55 0.51
C ALA A 69 7.42 2.50 1.41
N ARG A 70 7.02 2.66 2.69
CA ARG A 70 7.70 3.56 3.64
C ARG A 70 9.18 3.18 3.79
N GLY A 71 10.06 4.19 3.61
CA GLY A 71 11.51 4.00 3.67
C GLY A 71 12.15 3.37 2.42
N ILE A 72 11.35 2.87 1.46
CA ILE A 72 11.80 2.41 0.15
C ILE A 72 11.59 3.51 -0.89
N VAL A 73 10.36 3.99 -1.04
CA VAL A 73 10.05 5.12 -1.93
C VAL A 73 10.70 6.37 -1.38
N ARG A 74 11.56 6.99 -2.18
CA ARG A 74 12.30 8.22 -1.88
C ARG A 74 12.02 9.34 -2.87
N ARG A 75 11.37 9.01 -3.99
CA ARG A 75 10.95 9.95 -5.03
C ARG A 75 9.48 9.72 -5.36
N VAL A 76 8.72 10.80 -5.44
CA VAL A 76 7.36 10.79 -5.97
C VAL A 76 7.30 11.66 -7.22
N VAL A 77 6.92 11.07 -8.34
CA VAL A 77 6.63 11.77 -9.61
C VAL A 77 5.12 11.97 -9.67
N LEU A 78 4.66 13.20 -9.54
CA LEU A 78 3.26 13.56 -9.40
C LEU A 78 2.80 14.40 -10.59
N LEU A 79 1.88 13.86 -11.38
CA LEU A 79 1.26 14.53 -12.52
C LEU A 79 -0.22 14.78 -12.25
N GLY A 80 -0.70 15.94 -12.65
CA GLY A 80 -2.13 16.29 -12.61
C GLY A 80 -2.43 17.39 -13.61
N PRO A 81 -3.72 17.65 -13.92
CA PRO A 81 -4.12 18.67 -14.87
C PRO A 81 -3.74 20.08 -14.41
N ALA A 82 -3.47 20.96 -15.33
CA ALA A 82 -3.29 22.40 -15.12
C ALA A 82 -4.65 23.10 -15.25
N HIS A 83 -5.34 23.37 -14.13
CA HIS A 83 -6.68 23.97 -14.15
C HIS A 83 -6.67 25.51 -14.21
N ARG A 84 -5.60 26.14 -13.75
CA ARG A 84 -5.56 27.59 -13.51
C ARG A 84 -4.84 28.39 -14.58
N VAL A 85 -3.82 27.79 -15.18
CA VAL A 85 -2.99 28.46 -16.19
C VAL A 85 -2.87 27.54 -17.40
N PRO A 86 -3.18 28.02 -18.61
CA PRO A 86 -2.96 27.21 -19.82
C PRO A 86 -1.49 26.83 -19.98
N VAL A 87 -1.24 25.54 -20.16
CA VAL A 87 0.11 24.99 -20.35
C VAL A 87 0.12 24.21 -21.66
N ARG A 88 1.12 24.41 -22.50
CA ARG A 88 1.45 23.52 -23.61
C ARG A 88 2.56 22.58 -23.13
N GLY A 89 2.26 21.29 -23.08
CA GLY A 89 3.16 20.29 -22.52
C GLY A 89 2.98 20.10 -20.99
N LEU A 90 4.07 19.88 -20.30
CA LEU A 90 4.15 19.62 -18.87
C LEU A 90 4.94 20.74 -18.19
N ALA A 91 4.33 21.43 -17.22
CA ALA A 91 4.99 22.50 -16.49
C ALA A 91 5.72 21.93 -15.28
N ALA A 92 7.02 22.18 -15.21
CA ALA A 92 7.87 21.95 -14.05
C ALA A 92 8.05 23.26 -13.25
N PRO A 93 8.03 23.23 -11.89
CA PRO A 93 8.24 24.44 -11.09
C PRO A 93 9.72 24.81 -10.99
N GLY A 94 9.94 26.09 -10.71
CA GLY A 94 11.27 26.64 -10.44
C GLY A 94 11.63 26.73 -8.96
N VAL A 95 10.68 26.53 -8.05
CA VAL A 95 10.87 26.59 -6.58
C VAL A 95 11.64 25.39 -6.05
N ASP A 96 12.09 25.45 -4.79
CA ASP A 96 12.87 24.39 -4.14
C ASP A 96 12.01 23.38 -3.37
N ALA A 97 10.82 23.78 -2.92
CA ALA A 97 9.93 22.96 -2.14
C ALA A 97 8.45 23.38 -2.32
N PHE A 98 7.53 22.46 -2.02
CA PHE A 98 6.09 22.72 -1.83
C PHE A 98 5.78 22.61 -0.34
N GLU A 99 4.96 23.52 0.17
CA GLU A 99 4.53 23.58 1.57
C GLU A 99 3.12 22.99 1.74
N THR A 100 2.95 22.30 2.84
CA THR A 100 1.64 21.88 3.38
C THR A 100 1.59 22.18 4.87
N PRO A 101 0.42 22.13 5.54
CA PRO A 101 0.37 22.24 6.99
C PRO A 101 1.21 21.17 7.74
N LEU A 102 1.52 20.03 7.10
CA LEU A 102 2.37 18.98 7.68
C LEU A 102 3.88 19.21 7.47
N GLY A 103 4.26 20.28 6.80
CA GLY A 103 5.65 20.65 6.51
C GLY A 103 5.98 20.72 5.02
N SER A 104 7.22 21.07 4.73
CA SER A 104 7.70 21.24 3.36
C SER A 104 8.14 19.93 2.73
N VAL A 105 7.84 19.74 1.45
CA VAL A 105 8.31 18.64 0.61
C VAL A 105 9.32 19.16 -0.39
N ALA A 106 10.57 18.73 -0.28
CA ALA A 106 11.65 19.14 -1.16
C ALA A 106 11.46 18.62 -2.59
N LEU A 107 11.82 19.42 -3.60
CA LEU A 107 11.77 18.98 -4.99
C LEU A 107 13.04 18.21 -5.38
N ASP A 108 12.88 17.16 -6.19
CA ASP A 108 14.00 16.45 -6.82
C ASP A 108 14.56 17.27 -7.99
N ARG A 109 15.49 18.17 -7.67
CA ARG A 109 16.12 19.04 -8.65
C ARG A 109 16.94 18.28 -9.70
N ALA A 110 17.48 17.11 -9.35
CA ALA A 110 18.24 16.29 -10.29
C ALA A 110 17.28 15.66 -11.33
N ALA A 111 16.19 15.10 -10.87
CA ALA A 111 15.16 14.54 -11.76
C ALA A 111 14.50 15.61 -12.64
N LEU A 112 14.19 16.80 -12.08
CA LEU A 112 13.66 17.90 -12.89
C LEU A 112 14.66 18.39 -13.96
N ARG A 113 15.96 18.45 -13.64
CA ARG A 113 16.98 18.81 -14.65
C ARG A 113 17.12 17.74 -15.73
N SER A 114 16.90 16.46 -15.44
CA SER A 114 16.96 15.41 -16.45
C SER A 114 15.87 15.48 -17.52
N LEU A 115 14.87 16.36 -17.33
CA LEU A 115 13.80 16.61 -18.29
C LEU A 115 14.05 17.84 -19.17
N ALA A 116 15.13 18.60 -18.91
CA ALA A 116 15.35 19.93 -19.54
C ALA A 116 15.58 19.88 -21.07
N ASP A 117 15.94 18.72 -21.61
CA ASP A 117 16.10 18.47 -23.04
C ASP A 117 14.81 18.08 -23.76
N LEU A 118 13.74 17.81 -23.01
CA LEU A 118 12.44 17.43 -23.57
C LEU A 118 11.63 18.68 -23.94
N PRO A 119 11.30 18.89 -25.23
CA PRO A 119 10.64 20.12 -25.71
C PRO A 119 9.24 20.31 -25.13
N GLN A 120 8.56 19.22 -24.73
CA GLN A 120 7.26 19.24 -24.11
C GLN A 120 7.31 19.63 -22.60
N VAL A 121 8.49 19.73 -21.98
CA VAL A 121 8.63 20.13 -20.58
C VAL A 121 9.04 21.60 -20.49
N VAL A 122 8.19 22.41 -19.88
CA VAL A 122 8.39 23.85 -19.72
C VAL A 122 8.52 24.22 -18.26
N ARG A 123 9.29 25.26 -17.95
CA ARG A 123 9.34 25.80 -16.57
C ARG A 123 8.27 26.85 -16.40
N SER A 124 7.37 26.67 -15.40
CA SER A 124 6.30 27.62 -15.12
C SER A 124 5.88 27.60 -13.65
N ASP A 125 6.37 28.52 -12.85
CA ASP A 125 5.91 28.70 -11.46
C ASP A 125 4.43 29.14 -11.39
N PRO A 126 3.90 30.01 -12.30
CA PRO A 126 2.50 30.36 -12.32
C PRO A 126 1.54 29.16 -12.49
N ALA A 127 1.96 28.14 -13.25
CA ALA A 127 1.13 26.93 -13.45
C ALA A 127 0.96 26.13 -12.14
N HIS A 128 1.84 26.30 -11.16
CA HIS A 128 1.81 25.63 -9.87
C HIS A 128 1.24 26.50 -8.74
N ALA A 129 1.32 27.83 -8.85
CA ALA A 129 1.08 28.75 -7.74
C ALA A 129 -0.29 28.53 -7.05
N LEU A 130 -1.36 28.35 -7.84
CA LEU A 130 -2.74 28.15 -7.36
C LEU A 130 -3.32 26.79 -7.77
N GLU A 131 -2.49 25.88 -8.29
CA GLU A 131 -2.95 24.56 -8.72
C GLU A 131 -3.14 23.64 -7.51
N HIS A 132 -4.36 23.09 -7.39
CA HIS A 132 -4.73 22.22 -6.27
C HIS A 132 -4.51 20.73 -6.56
N ALA A 133 -4.60 20.31 -7.83
CA ALA A 133 -4.59 18.90 -8.20
C ALA A 133 -3.37 18.12 -7.69
N LEU A 134 -2.21 18.81 -7.61
CA LEU A 134 -0.97 18.22 -7.09
C LEU A 134 -0.88 18.37 -5.57
N GLU A 135 -1.31 19.52 -5.03
CA GLU A 135 -1.16 19.86 -3.62
C GLU A 135 -1.94 18.91 -2.71
N VAL A 136 -3.19 18.59 -3.05
CA VAL A 136 -4.07 17.75 -2.21
C VAL A 136 -3.54 16.34 -2.01
N GLN A 137 -2.59 15.89 -2.84
CA GLN A 137 -1.95 14.58 -2.72
C GLN A 137 -0.87 14.55 -1.64
N LEU A 138 -0.22 15.71 -1.39
CA LEU A 138 0.97 15.77 -0.56
C LEU A 138 0.74 15.36 0.90
N PRO A 139 -0.34 15.78 1.59
CA PRO A 139 -0.53 15.40 2.99
C PRO A 139 -0.70 13.88 3.18
N PHE A 140 -1.38 13.19 2.27
CA PHE A 140 -1.45 11.72 2.29
C PHE A 140 -0.06 11.10 2.09
N LEU A 141 0.70 11.55 1.09
CA LEU A 141 2.04 11.05 0.79
C LEU A 141 3.00 11.26 1.96
N GLN A 142 2.99 12.45 2.59
CA GLN A 142 3.79 12.75 3.78
C GLN A 142 3.45 11.79 4.93
N THR A 143 2.16 11.51 5.13
CA THR A 143 1.69 10.63 6.21
C THR A 143 2.13 9.18 5.97
N VAL A 144 1.98 8.65 4.75
CA VAL A 144 2.23 7.23 4.47
C VAL A 144 3.70 6.91 4.19
N LEU A 145 4.42 7.78 3.47
CA LEU A 145 5.82 7.55 3.08
C LEU A 145 6.81 8.11 4.10
N GLY A 146 6.48 9.23 4.76
CA GLY A 146 7.42 10.03 5.53
C GLY A 146 8.23 10.95 4.61
N GLU A 147 9.56 10.87 4.65
CA GLU A 147 10.45 11.71 3.85
C GLU A 147 10.58 11.19 2.40
N PHE A 148 10.38 12.06 1.44
CA PHE A 148 10.59 11.81 0.01
C PHE A 148 10.89 13.13 -0.72
N SER A 149 11.45 13.05 -1.93
CA SER A 149 11.57 14.17 -2.85
C SER A 149 10.48 14.14 -3.92
N LEU A 150 10.02 15.32 -4.34
CA LEU A 150 8.87 15.46 -5.25
C LEU A 150 9.32 15.93 -6.63
N VAL A 151 8.74 15.35 -7.68
CA VAL A 151 8.80 15.82 -9.07
C VAL A 151 7.37 16.16 -9.51
N PRO A 152 6.89 17.39 -9.25
CA PRO A 152 5.52 17.79 -9.60
C PRO A 152 5.46 18.34 -11.01
N LEU A 153 4.52 17.87 -11.82
CA LEU A 153 4.30 18.29 -13.20
C LEU A 153 2.81 18.63 -13.42
N ALA A 154 2.51 19.92 -13.64
CA ALA A 154 1.18 20.35 -14.05
C ALA A 154 1.05 20.15 -15.57
N VAL A 155 0.10 19.29 -15.97
CA VAL A 155 -0.02 18.84 -17.37
C VAL A 155 -1.14 19.61 -18.05
N GLY A 156 -0.82 20.29 -19.15
CA GLY A 156 -1.77 20.95 -20.02
C GLY A 156 -2.00 20.15 -21.30
N THR A 157 -1.97 20.83 -22.45
CA THR A 157 -2.14 20.18 -23.74
C THR A 157 -0.86 19.46 -24.16
N ALA A 158 -0.86 18.14 -24.07
CA ALA A 158 0.23 17.27 -24.47
C ALA A 158 -0.29 15.99 -25.15
N GLY A 159 0.52 15.42 -26.03
CA GLY A 159 0.24 14.11 -26.62
C GLY A 159 0.54 12.97 -25.68
N VAL A 160 -0.11 11.83 -25.88
CA VAL A 160 0.11 10.60 -25.08
C VAL A 160 1.59 10.19 -25.08
N ALA A 161 2.25 10.25 -26.25
CA ALA A 161 3.66 9.90 -26.39
C ALA A 161 4.58 10.87 -25.64
N GLU A 162 4.25 12.17 -25.61
CA GLU A 162 5.01 13.20 -24.91
C GLU A 162 4.98 12.98 -23.40
N VAL A 163 3.80 12.66 -22.85
CA VAL A 163 3.66 12.32 -21.42
C VAL A 163 4.34 10.98 -21.09
N ALA A 164 4.15 9.98 -21.94
CA ALA A 164 4.77 8.67 -21.75
C ALA A 164 6.31 8.77 -21.75
N GLU A 165 6.91 9.59 -22.61
CA GLU A 165 8.36 9.82 -22.65
C GLU A 165 8.87 10.41 -21.33
N VAL A 166 8.16 11.40 -20.77
CA VAL A 166 8.50 11.99 -19.48
C VAL A 166 8.41 10.94 -18.35
N LEU A 167 7.33 10.15 -18.31
CA LEU A 167 7.16 9.08 -17.33
C LEU A 167 8.23 7.99 -17.49
N GLU A 168 8.57 7.59 -18.71
CA GLU A 168 9.66 6.63 -18.98
C GLU A 168 11.01 7.14 -18.46
N ARG A 169 11.32 8.42 -18.68
CA ARG A 169 12.54 9.06 -18.20
C ARG A 169 12.62 9.06 -16.65
N LEU A 170 11.49 9.19 -16.00
CA LEU A 170 11.36 9.26 -14.54
C LEU A 170 10.96 7.93 -13.87
N TRP A 171 10.79 6.85 -14.64
CA TRP A 171 10.21 5.60 -14.15
C TRP A 171 10.94 5.06 -12.91
N GLY A 172 12.26 5.04 -12.94
CA GLY A 172 13.09 4.57 -11.82
C GLY A 172 12.83 3.11 -11.41
N GLY A 173 13.39 2.73 -10.28
CA GLY A 173 13.17 1.44 -9.62
C GLY A 173 12.12 1.52 -8.50
N ALA A 174 12.30 0.69 -7.48
CA ALA A 174 11.41 0.64 -6.31
C ALA A 174 11.42 1.95 -5.48
N GLU A 175 12.47 2.76 -5.61
CA GLU A 175 12.62 4.05 -4.92
C GLU A 175 11.71 5.15 -5.50
N THR A 176 11.09 4.93 -6.67
CA THR A 176 10.26 5.91 -7.37
C THR A 176 8.80 5.46 -7.47
N LEU A 177 7.89 6.28 -6.96
CA LEU A 177 6.43 6.15 -7.09
C LEU A 177 5.92 7.15 -8.12
N LEU A 178 5.04 6.71 -9.01
CA LEU A 178 4.30 7.57 -9.94
C LEU A 178 2.90 7.82 -9.39
N VAL A 179 2.41 9.05 -9.44
CA VAL A 179 1.05 9.40 -9.02
C VAL A 179 0.39 10.25 -10.08
N ILE A 180 -0.74 9.80 -10.60
CA ILE A 180 -1.59 10.58 -11.48
C ILE A 180 -2.81 11.07 -10.70
N SER A 181 -2.98 12.38 -10.68
CA SER A 181 -4.07 13.05 -9.99
C SER A 181 -5.19 13.37 -10.99
N THR A 182 -6.38 12.78 -10.80
CA THR A 182 -7.54 13.01 -11.69
C THR A 182 -8.85 12.67 -11.00
N ASP A 183 -9.86 13.53 -11.18
CA ASP A 183 -11.25 13.18 -10.93
C ASP A 183 -11.86 12.58 -12.22
N LEU A 184 -13.04 11.95 -12.14
CA LEU A 184 -13.79 11.40 -13.27
C LEU A 184 -14.75 12.45 -13.86
N SER A 185 -15.96 12.05 -14.26
CA SER A 185 -16.94 12.95 -14.87
C SER A 185 -17.38 14.09 -13.94
N HIS A 186 -17.76 15.23 -14.53
CA HIS A 186 -18.11 16.44 -13.80
C HIS A 186 -19.51 16.94 -14.15
N TYR A 187 -20.24 17.35 -13.10
CA TYR A 187 -21.48 18.14 -13.17
C TYR A 187 -22.66 17.45 -13.86
N HIS A 188 -22.65 16.14 -13.98
CA HIS A 188 -23.80 15.34 -14.43
C HIS A 188 -24.74 15.01 -13.26
N ALA A 189 -26.01 14.73 -13.59
CA ALA A 189 -26.93 14.16 -12.62
C ALA A 189 -26.42 12.77 -12.13
N TYR A 190 -26.72 12.41 -10.89
CA TYR A 190 -26.17 11.23 -10.22
C TYR A 190 -26.23 9.93 -11.04
N ALA A 191 -27.39 9.64 -11.66
CA ALA A 191 -27.54 8.40 -12.44
C ALA A 191 -26.71 8.41 -13.74
N GLU A 192 -26.62 9.57 -14.39
CA GLU A 192 -25.85 9.76 -15.61
C GLU A 192 -24.33 9.70 -15.30
N ALA A 193 -23.87 10.41 -14.26
CA ALA A 193 -22.48 10.34 -13.81
C ALA A 193 -22.05 8.89 -13.55
N ARG A 194 -22.85 8.11 -12.83
CA ARG A 194 -22.56 6.69 -12.58
C ARG A 194 -22.42 5.86 -13.85
N ARG A 195 -23.22 6.15 -14.87
CA ARG A 195 -23.14 5.45 -16.16
C ARG A 195 -21.85 5.80 -16.92
N ILE A 196 -21.51 7.09 -16.98
CA ILE A 196 -20.27 7.58 -17.61
C ILE A 196 -19.07 7.01 -16.86
N ASP A 197 -19.02 7.18 -15.53
CA ASP A 197 -17.92 6.75 -14.70
C ASP A 197 -17.69 5.23 -14.80
N ALA A 198 -18.76 4.42 -14.81
CA ALA A 198 -18.63 2.97 -14.98
C ALA A 198 -17.96 2.58 -16.30
N ALA A 199 -18.26 3.28 -17.39
CA ALA A 199 -17.62 3.06 -18.68
C ALA A 199 -16.13 3.50 -18.65
N THR A 200 -15.84 4.67 -18.06
CA THR A 200 -14.49 5.20 -17.90
C THR A 200 -13.62 4.27 -17.04
N LEU A 201 -14.16 3.77 -15.91
CA LEU A 201 -13.45 2.81 -15.04
C LEU A 201 -13.06 1.54 -15.80
N ALA A 202 -13.95 1.02 -16.65
CA ALA A 202 -13.65 -0.16 -17.47
C ALA A 202 -12.56 0.13 -18.53
N ARG A 203 -12.58 1.31 -19.14
CA ARG A 203 -11.54 1.77 -20.09
C ARG A 203 -10.17 1.93 -19.42
N ILE A 204 -10.12 2.53 -18.22
CA ILE A 204 -8.89 2.66 -17.43
C ILE A 204 -8.34 1.26 -17.09
N ALA A 205 -9.19 0.35 -16.59
CA ALA A 205 -8.78 -1.01 -16.26
C ALA A 205 -8.27 -1.79 -17.49
N ALA A 206 -8.84 -1.53 -18.68
CA ALA A 206 -8.39 -2.08 -19.96
C ALA A 206 -7.14 -1.37 -20.52
N ARG A 207 -6.62 -0.36 -19.84
CA ARG A 207 -5.46 0.44 -20.26
C ARG A 207 -5.70 1.17 -21.59
N ALA A 208 -6.90 1.69 -21.81
CA ALA A 208 -7.20 2.57 -22.95
C ALA A 208 -6.35 3.85 -22.85
N THR A 209 -5.88 4.36 -23.97
CA THR A 209 -4.97 5.52 -24.03
C THR A 209 -5.56 6.73 -24.75
N ASP A 210 -6.88 6.72 -24.91
CA ASP A 210 -7.67 7.69 -25.65
C ASP A 210 -8.86 8.22 -24.83
N LEU A 211 -8.69 8.29 -23.48
CA LEU A 211 -9.64 8.94 -22.58
C LEU A 211 -9.66 10.45 -22.88
N ASP A 212 -10.83 11.05 -22.81
CA ASP A 212 -10.99 12.50 -22.97
C ASP A 212 -11.20 13.23 -21.63
N HIS A 213 -11.24 14.57 -21.67
CA HIS A 213 -11.37 15.40 -20.48
C HIS A 213 -12.79 15.38 -19.88
N ASP A 214 -13.81 14.97 -20.63
CA ASP A 214 -15.18 14.81 -20.13
C ASP A 214 -15.29 13.51 -19.30
N GLU A 215 -14.45 12.50 -19.61
CA GLU A 215 -14.34 11.26 -18.86
C GLU A 215 -13.48 11.40 -17.59
N ALA A 216 -12.38 12.19 -17.69
CA ALA A 216 -11.47 12.43 -16.57
C ALA A 216 -10.70 13.74 -16.79
N CYS A 217 -10.74 14.67 -15.82
CA CYS A 217 -10.06 15.96 -15.96
C CYS A 217 -8.54 15.81 -16.15
N GLY A 218 -7.93 14.76 -15.61
CA GLY A 218 -6.53 14.38 -15.81
C GLY A 218 -6.32 13.35 -16.92
N ALA A 219 -7.17 13.30 -17.94
CA ALA A 219 -7.05 12.33 -19.06
C ALA A 219 -5.68 12.37 -19.74
N THR A 220 -5.12 13.56 -19.96
CA THR A 220 -3.80 13.71 -20.61
C THR A 220 -2.69 12.96 -19.84
N PRO A 221 -2.41 13.23 -18.56
CA PRO A 221 -1.40 12.49 -17.81
C PRO A 221 -1.78 11.02 -17.61
N LEU A 222 -3.07 10.70 -17.45
CA LEU A 222 -3.55 9.33 -17.29
C LEU A 222 -3.28 8.49 -18.54
N ASN A 223 -3.59 8.98 -19.73
CA ASN A 223 -3.33 8.28 -20.99
C ASN A 223 -1.83 7.98 -21.18
N GLY A 224 -0.95 8.90 -20.79
CA GLY A 224 0.50 8.66 -20.79
C GLY A 224 0.91 7.53 -19.86
N LEU A 225 0.37 7.48 -18.62
CA LEU A 225 0.62 6.38 -17.69
C LEU A 225 0.10 5.05 -18.24
N LEU A 226 -1.12 5.03 -18.80
CA LEU A 226 -1.72 3.81 -19.34
C LEU A 226 -0.95 3.30 -20.57
N ALA A 227 -0.34 4.17 -21.37
CA ALA A 227 0.57 3.79 -22.44
C ALA A 227 1.84 3.09 -21.92
N CYS A 228 2.45 3.63 -20.85
CA CYS A 228 3.57 2.99 -20.18
C CYS A 228 3.17 1.63 -19.57
N ALA A 229 1.99 1.55 -18.95
CA ALA A 229 1.46 0.31 -18.37
C ALA A 229 1.21 -0.77 -19.43
N ARG A 230 0.68 -0.40 -20.60
CA ARG A 230 0.52 -1.33 -21.74
C ARG A 230 1.85 -1.85 -22.25
N LYS A 231 2.84 -0.98 -22.43
CA LYS A 231 4.17 -1.34 -22.90
C LYS A 231 4.88 -2.32 -21.96
N ARG A 232 4.63 -2.22 -20.66
CA ARG A 232 5.23 -3.05 -19.60
C ARG A 232 4.36 -4.21 -19.15
N ASP A 233 3.19 -4.36 -19.77
CA ASP A 233 2.15 -5.32 -19.37
C ASP A 233 1.74 -5.26 -17.89
N ILE A 234 1.76 -4.06 -17.30
CA ILE A 234 1.38 -3.85 -15.91
C ILE A 234 -0.15 -3.77 -15.81
N PRO A 235 -0.80 -4.61 -14.99
CA PRO A 235 -2.24 -4.56 -14.79
C PRO A 235 -2.64 -3.32 -13.99
N VAL A 236 -3.82 -2.77 -14.31
CA VAL A 236 -4.44 -1.64 -13.61
C VAL A 236 -5.59 -2.16 -12.76
N ARG A 237 -5.48 -1.99 -11.44
CA ARG A 237 -6.46 -2.49 -10.48
C ARG A 237 -7.28 -1.34 -9.90
N LEU A 238 -8.60 -1.38 -10.09
CA LEU A 238 -9.53 -0.49 -9.39
C LEU A 238 -9.55 -0.82 -7.90
N LEU A 239 -9.41 0.21 -7.04
CA LEU A 239 -9.43 0.08 -5.59
C LEU A 239 -10.73 0.58 -4.99
N ALA A 240 -11.20 1.75 -5.43
CA ALA A 240 -12.45 2.35 -5.01
C ALA A 240 -13.00 3.30 -6.07
N ALA A 241 -14.32 3.50 -6.07
CA ALA A 241 -15.00 4.52 -6.83
C ALA A 241 -16.28 4.97 -6.10
N CYS A 242 -16.56 6.26 -6.19
CA CYS A 242 -17.82 6.88 -5.75
C CYS A 242 -18.00 8.21 -6.49
N ASN A 243 -19.04 8.98 -6.14
CA ASN A 243 -19.18 10.36 -6.56
C ASN A 243 -19.51 11.27 -5.38
N SER A 244 -19.51 12.60 -5.59
CA SER A 244 -19.79 13.57 -4.54
C SER A 244 -21.17 13.40 -3.90
N GLY A 245 -22.15 12.86 -4.62
CA GLY A 245 -23.49 12.56 -4.11
C GLY A 245 -23.57 11.32 -3.19
N ASP A 246 -22.50 10.52 -3.14
CA ASP A 246 -22.33 9.41 -2.19
C ASP A 246 -21.66 9.89 -0.89
N THR A 247 -21.13 11.11 -0.88
CA THR A 247 -20.39 11.68 0.25
C THR A 247 -21.09 12.94 0.79
N ALA A 248 -20.54 14.12 0.57
CA ALA A 248 -21.05 15.37 1.15
C ALA A 248 -21.87 16.24 0.17
N GLY A 249 -21.96 15.84 -1.10
CA GLY A 249 -22.65 16.60 -2.15
C GLY A 249 -24.12 16.23 -2.36
N GLY A 250 -24.87 17.11 -3.06
CA GLY A 250 -26.18 16.79 -3.60
C GLY A 250 -26.10 15.80 -4.78
N LYS A 251 -27.27 15.36 -5.28
CA LYS A 251 -27.35 14.39 -6.41
C LYS A 251 -27.71 15.02 -7.75
N ASP A 252 -28.01 16.31 -7.78
CA ASP A 252 -28.41 16.98 -9.01
C ASP A 252 -27.23 17.25 -9.96
N SER A 253 -26.05 17.46 -9.38
CA SER A 253 -24.81 17.72 -10.09
C SER A 253 -23.65 17.14 -9.28
N VAL A 254 -23.03 16.08 -9.77
CA VAL A 254 -21.97 15.34 -9.06
C VAL A 254 -20.65 15.33 -9.80
N VAL A 255 -19.59 15.04 -9.09
CA VAL A 255 -18.24 14.75 -9.63
C VAL A 255 -17.88 13.32 -9.26
N GLY A 256 -17.39 12.56 -10.24
CA GLY A 256 -16.96 11.17 -10.04
C GLY A 256 -15.53 11.09 -9.50
N TYR A 257 -15.26 10.09 -8.66
CA TYR A 257 -13.97 9.83 -8.04
C TYR A 257 -13.59 8.37 -8.18
N SER A 258 -12.31 8.13 -8.45
CA SER A 258 -11.78 6.76 -8.44
C SER A 258 -10.35 6.70 -7.94
N SER A 259 -9.94 5.53 -7.47
CA SER A 259 -8.56 5.23 -7.19
C SER A 259 -8.14 3.90 -7.80
N PHE A 260 -6.94 3.88 -8.40
CA PHE A 260 -6.35 2.69 -9.00
C PHE A 260 -4.91 2.52 -8.53
N ALA A 261 -4.44 1.28 -8.60
CA ALA A 261 -3.04 0.92 -8.37
C ALA A 261 -2.50 0.04 -9.49
N LEU A 262 -1.24 0.27 -9.85
CA LEU A 262 -0.49 -0.46 -10.85
C LEU A 262 0.71 -1.13 -10.17
N PHE A 263 0.78 -2.45 -10.21
CA PHE A 263 1.84 -3.23 -9.55
C PHE A 263 2.76 -3.86 -10.59
N GLU A 264 4.06 -3.54 -10.56
CA GLU A 264 5.08 -4.24 -11.36
C GLU A 264 5.34 -5.65 -10.83
N GLN A 265 5.22 -5.82 -9.52
CA GLN A 265 5.34 -7.12 -8.86
C GLN A 265 4.05 -7.42 -8.10
N SER A 266 3.56 -8.65 -8.23
CA SER A 266 2.44 -9.12 -7.44
C SER A 266 2.89 -9.68 -6.09
N ASP A 267 1.99 -9.67 -5.10
CA ASP A 267 2.23 -10.39 -3.84
C ASP A 267 2.52 -11.89 -4.09
N ALA A 268 1.94 -12.49 -5.14
CA ALA A 268 2.22 -13.87 -5.51
C ALA A 268 3.70 -14.09 -5.88
N HIS A 269 4.28 -13.22 -6.73
CA HIS A 269 5.70 -13.28 -7.10
C HIS A 269 6.60 -13.01 -5.90
N ALA A 270 6.23 -12.08 -5.03
CA ALA A 270 6.94 -11.87 -3.78
C ALA A 270 6.88 -13.11 -2.87
N GLY A 271 5.73 -13.80 -2.82
CA GLY A 271 5.57 -15.07 -2.10
C GLY A 271 6.44 -16.19 -2.64
N GLU A 272 6.55 -16.34 -3.96
CA GLU A 272 7.47 -17.29 -4.61
C GLU A 272 8.92 -17.01 -4.19
N THR A 273 9.31 -15.74 -4.11
CA THR A 273 10.64 -15.34 -3.63
C THR A 273 10.87 -15.77 -2.17
N LEU A 274 9.90 -15.55 -1.27
CA LEU A 274 10.01 -15.97 0.13
C LEU A 274 10.13 -17.50 0.26
N ILE A 275 9.36 -18.25 -0.53
CA ILE A 275 9.45 -19.71 -0.59
C ILE A 275 10.83 -20.16 -1.09
N ALA A 276 11.35 -19.49 -2.13
CA ALA A 276 12.68 -19.77 -2.66
C ALA A 276 13.78 -19.50 -1.62
N ILE A 277 13.68 -18.42 -0.83
CA ILE A 277 14.59 -18.12 0.29
C ILE A 277 14.53 -19.23 1.34
N ALA A 278 13.33 -19.64 1.77
CA ALA A 278 13.15 -20.71 2.75
C ALA A 278 13.76 -22.04 2.28
N ARG A 279 13.49 -22.41 1.03
CA ARG A 279 14.05 -23.62 0.42
C ARG A 279 15.57 -23.57 0.31
N ALA A 280 16.12 -22.45 -0.18
CA ALA A 280 17.57 -22.28 -0.31
C ALA A 280 18.30 -22.42 1.03
N ALA A 281 17.78 -21.82 2.10
CA ALA A 281 18.35 -21.92 3.44
C ALA A 281 18.36 -23.38 3.96
N ILE A 282 17.27 -24.12 3.75
CA ILE A 282 17.19 -25.53 4.13
C ILE A 282 18.14 -26.37 3.29
N GLU A 283 18.18 -26.17 1.96
CA GLU A 283 19.02 -26.94 1.03
C GLU A 283 20.52 -26.68 1.21
N GLU A 284 20.89 -25.45 1.58
CA GLU A 284 22.28 -25.14 1.93
C GLU A 284 22.74 -26.00 3.10
N LYS A 285 21.97 -26.05 4.19
CA LYS A 285 22.31 -26.84 5.39
C LYS A 285 22.20 -28.36 5.17
N LEU A 286 21.14 -28.79 4.45
CA LEU A 286 20.77 -30.18 4.32
C LEU A 286 21.58 -30.92 3.24
N LEU A 287 21.91 -30.23 2.14
CA LEU A 287 22.50 -30.78 0.93
C LEU A 287 23.88 -30.20 0.58
N GLY A 288 24.36 -29.20 1.36
CA GLY A 288 25.60 -28.49 1.08
C GLY A 288 25.57 -27.63 -0.19
N ARG A 289 24.37 -27.20 -0.62
CA ARG A 289 24.23 -26.33 -1.78
C ARG A 289 24.78 -24.94 -1.48
N ALA A 290 25.28 -24.25 -2.51
CA ALA A 290 25.72 -22.86 -2.35
C ALA A 290 24.58 -21.93 -1.94
N ALA A 291 24.87 -20.98 -1.04
CA ALA A 291 23.93 -19.94 -0.63
C ALA A 291 23.42 -19.15 -1.85
N VAL A 292 22.13 -19.01 -1.97
CA VAL A 292 21.49 -18.19 -3.00
C VAL A 292 21.24 -16.80 -2.42
N ARG A 293 21.71 -15.75 -3.12
CA ARG A 293 21.40 -14.37 -2.77
C ARG A 293 20.14 -13.90 -3.50
N PHE A 294 19.26 -13.26 -2.76
CA PHE A 294 18.06 -12.61 -3.28
C PHE A 294 18.22 -11.10 -3.09
N ASP A 295 18.29 -10.38 -4.19
CA ASP A 295 18.51 -8.93 -4.19
C ASP A 295 17.21 -8.20 -4.56
N ALA A 296 16.47 -7.77 -3.52
CA ALA A 296 15.30 -6.95 -3.68
C ALA A 296 15.14 -6.04 -2.46
N PRO A 297 14.97 -4.71 -2.63
CA PRO A 297 14.93 -3.75 -1.53
C PRO A 297 13.88 -4.04 -0.45
N TRP A 298 12.75 -4.65 -0.82
CA TRP A 298 11.69 -5.00 0.12
C TRP A 298 12.07 -6.15 1.07
N LEU A 299 13.07 -6.96 0.74
CA LEU A 299 13.61 -8.04 1.57
C LEU A 299 14.43 -7.50 2.75
N GLU A 300 14.99 -6.30 2.63
CA GLU A 300 15.76 -5.64 3.69
C GLU A 300 14.90 -5.02 4.78
N ARG A 301 13.59 -4.90 4.55
CA ARG A 301 12.65 -4.40 5.56
C ARG A 301 12.50 -5.42 6.67
N ALA A 302 12.29 -4.92 7.90
CA ALA A 302 11.89 -5.78 9.01
C ALA A 302 10.56 -6.49 8.68
N GLY A 303 10.51 -7.80 8.88
CA GLY A 303 9.33 -8.61 8.64
C GLY A 303 9.19 -9.71 9.68
N ALA A 304 7.98 -10.22 9.84
CA ALA A 304 7.69 -11.37 10.70
C ALA A 304 7.00 -12.45 9.87
N THR A 305 7.51 -13.67 9.96
CA THR A 305 7.01 -14.80 9.17
C THR A 305 6.86 -16.07 10.02
N PHE A 306 6.01 -16.98 9.56
CA PHE A 306 6.06 -18.39 9.93
C PHE A 306 6.42 -19.21 8.71
N VAL A 307 7.34 -20.15 8.88
CA VAL A 307 7.65 -21.15 7.86
C VAL A 307 7.09 -22.48 8.32
N THR A 308 6.27 -23.11 7.48
CA THR A 308 5.66 -24.41 7.70
C THR A 308 6.20 -25.39 6.69
N LEU A 309 6.62 -26.55 7.17
CA LEU A 309 6.99 -27.69 6.36
C LEU A 309 5.87 -28.73 6.44
N LEU A 310 5.39 -29.15 5.28
CA LEU A 310 4.43 -30.25 5.15
C LEU A 310 5.13 -31.41 4.44
N LYS A 311 4.97 -32.64 4.97
CA LYS A 311 5.42 -33.87 4.30
C LYS A 311 4.20 -34.67 3.90
N ASN A 312 4.00 -34.88 2.61
CA ASN A 312 2.79 -35.53 2.07
C ASN A 312 1.48 -34.90 2.56
N GLY A 313 1.47 -33.57 2.75
CA GLY A 313 0.31 -32.82 3.24
C GLY A 313 0.15 -32.76 4.76
N GLU A 314 0.95 -33.50 5.53
CA GLU A 314 0.93 -33.49 6.99
C GLU A 314 2.01 -32.57 7.58
N LEU A 315 1.71 -31.95 8.72
CA LEU A 315 2.63 -31.04 9.40
C LEU A 315 3.94 -31.77 9.76
N ARG A 316 5.09 -31.22 9.31
CA ARG A 316 6.44 -31.73 9.57
C ARG A 316 7.31 -30.76 10.39
N GLY A 317 6.95 -29.49 10.43
CA GLY A 317 7.58 -28.44 11.24
C GLY A 317 6.92 -27.10 10.99
N CYS A 318 6.88 -26.24 12.02
CA CYS A 318 6.34 -24.89 11.89
C CYS A 318 6.93 -23.99 12.98
N ILE A 319 7.75 -23.04 12.58
CA ILE A 319 8.35 -22.03 13.48
C ILE A 319 8.23 -20.65 12.83
N GLY A 320 8.12 -19.63 13.66
CA GLY A 320 8.03 -18.27 13.18
C GLY A 320 8.25 -17.20 14.24
N SER A 321 8.24 -15.97 13.77
CA SER A 321 8.38 -14.74 14.54
C SER A 321 7.06 -13.98 14.56
N LEU A 322 6.73 -13.36 15.70
CA LEU A 322 5.54 -12.49 15.83
C LEU A 322 5.87 -11.01 15.66
N GLU A 323 7.13 -10.66 15.79
CA GLU A 323 7.61 -9.29 15.72
C GLU A 323 8.63 -9.14 14.58
N ALA A 324 8.48 -8.08 13.82
CA ALA A 324 9.38 -7.70 12.74
C ALA A 324 10.64 -7.01 13.32
N THR A 325 11.62 -7.80 13.75
CA THR A 325 12.86 -7.31 14.40
C THR A 325 14.10 -7.41 13.55
N ARG A 326 14.03 -8.11 12.40
CA ARG A 326 15.15 -8.34 11.48
C ARG A 326 14.71 -8.29 10.03
N PRO A 327 15.62 -8.14 9.05
CA PRO A 327 15.29 -8.16 7.63
C PRO A 327 14.45 -9.37 7.25
N LEU A 328 13.46 -9.18 6.39
CA LEU A 328 12.49 -10.20 6.00
C LEU A 328 13.18 -11.45 5.39
N ALA A 329 14.19 -11.26 4.54
CA ALA A 329 14.95 -12.37 3.99
C ALA A 329 15.61 -13.22 5.09
N GLN A 330 16.19 -12.55 6.10
CA GLN A 330 16.81 -13.22 7.24
C GLN A 330 15.76 -13.93 8.10
N ASP A 331 14.61 -13.28 8.34
CA ASP A 331 13.52 -13.86 9.14
C ASP A 331 13.01 -15.16 8.52
N VAL A 332 12.74 -15.15 7.21
CA VAL A 332 12.32 -16.35 6.48
C VAL A 332 13.37 -17.45 6.54
N ALA A 333 14.64 -17.13 6.28
CA ALA A 333 15.72 -18.13 6.28
C ALA A 333 15.90 -18.78 7.65
N GLU A 334 15.93 -17.97 8.72
CA GLU A 334 16.11 -18.49 10.09
C GLU A 334 14.89 -19.29 10.56
N ASN A 335 13.67 -18.86 10.24
CA ASN A 335 12.45 -19.61 10.56
C ASN A 335 12.35 -20.90 9.77
N ALA A 336 12.82 -20.94 8.51
CA ALA A 336 12.93 -22.16 7.71
C ALA A 336 13.89 -23.17 8.33
N LEU A 337 15.09 -22.74 8.73
CA LEU A 337 16.06 -23.56 9.45
C LEU A 337 15.51 -24.04 10.80
N ALA A 338 14.79 -23.18 11.52
CA ALA A 338 14.20 -23.57 12.78
C ALA A 338 13.07 -24.60 12.60
N ALA A 339 12.20 -24.43 11.60
CA ALA A 339 11.14 -25.38 11.29
C ALA A 339 11.70 -26.75 10.86
N ALA A 340 12.81 -26.76 10.13
CA ALA A 340 13.43 -27.99 9.65
C ALA A 340 14.24 -28.75 10.72
N PHE A 341 14.94 -28.03 11.62
CA PHE A 341 15.94 -28.61 12.48
C PHE A 341 15.80 -28.30 13.99
N ARG A 342 14.89 -27.43 14.38
CA ARG A 342 14.76 -26.98 15.78
C ARG A 342 13.32 -26.96 16.29
N ASP A 343 12.37 -27.50 15.56
CA ASP A 343 11.01 -27.66 16.04
C ASP A 343 10.96 -28.83 17.03
N PRO A 344 10.68 -28.60 18.34
CA PRO A 344 10.78 -29.65 19.36
C PRO A 344 9.76 -30.77 19.21
N ARG A 345 8.76 -30.59 18.34
CA ARG A 345 7.71 -31.60 18.09
C ARG A 345 8.18 -32.69 17.11
N PHE A 346 9.30 -32.47 16.39
CA PHE A 346 9.74 -33.33 15.31
C PHE A 346 11.27 -33.54 15.39
N PRO A 347 11.79 -34.70 14.90
CA PRO A 347 13.22 -34.87 14.73
C PRO A 347 13.75 -33.95 13.62
N GLU A 348 15.06 -33.70 13.60
CA GLU A 348 15.71 -32.94 12.52
C GLU A 348 15.38 -33.52 11.14
N LEU A 349 15.13 -32.64 10.17
CA LEU A 349 14.82 -33.02 8.79
C LEU A 349 16.01 -33.74 8.15
N ARG A 350 15.73 -34.84 7.44
CA ARG A 350 16.75 -35.63 6.72
C ARG A 350 16.66 -35.36 5.22
N ALA A 351 17.78 -35.47 4.52
CA ALA A 351 17.87 -35.29 3.07
C ALA A 351 16.91 -36.21 2.28
N THR A 352 16.66 -37.42 2.77
CA THR A 352 15.74 -38.40 2.15
C THR A 352 14.27 -37.99 2.25
N GLU A 353 13.90 -37.12 3.21
CA GLU A 353 12.56 -36.62 3.39
C GLU A 353 12.28 -35.40 2.51
N TRP A 354 13.31 -34.60 2.20
CA TRP A 354 13.19 -33.31 1.54
C TRP A 354 12.41 -33.33 0.22
N PRO A 355 12.59 -34.33 -0.67
CA PRO A 355 11.80 -34.36 -1.92
C PRO A 355 10.29 -34.50 -1.72
N GLN A 356 9.83 -34.93 -0.53
CA GLN A 356 8.40 -35.07 -0.17
C GLN A 356 7.89 -33.87 0.62
N CYS A 357 8.75 -32.88 0.86
CA CYS A 357 8.38 -31.71 1.66
C CYS A 357 7.93 -30.54 0.78
N GLN A 358 6.82 -29.93 1.20
CA GLN A 358 6.35 -28.65 0.71
C GLN A 358 6.67 -27.57 1.73
N VAL A 359 6.99 -26.36 1.24
CA VAL A 359 7.29 -25.21 2.07
C VAL A 359 6.17 -24.20 1.91
N GLU A 360 5.61 -23.76 3.03
CA GLU A 360 4.67 -22.67 3.09
C GLU A 360 5.27 -21.52 3.89
N VAL A 361 5.05 -20.28 3.44
CA VAL A 361 5.46 -19.07 4.17
C VAL A 361 4.24 -18.23 4.46
N SER A 362 4.06 -17.87 5.73
CA SER A 362 3.04 -16.96 6.21
C SER A 362 3.69 -15.65 6.59
N PHE A 363 3.38 -14.57 5.90
CA PHE A 363 3.83 -13.21 6.20
C PHE A 363 2.79 -12.50 7.07
N LEU A 364 3.22 -11.88 8.16
CA LEU A 364 2.35 -11.26 9.16
C LEU A 364 2.32 -9.74 9.00
N SER A 365 1.14 -9.15 9.19
CA SER A 365 1.04 -7.70 9.40
C SER A 365 1.61 -7.32 10.77
N THR A 366 1.98 -6.05 10.94
CA THR A 366 2.29 -5.51 12.26
C THR A 366 1.09 -5.71 13.19
N PRO A 367 1.29 -6.26 14.41
CA PRO A 367 0.22 -6.40 15.37
C PRO A 367 -0.36 -5.04 15.79
N MET A 368 -1.68 -4.94 15.81
CA MET A 368 -2.44 -3.76 16.24
C MET A 368 -3.21 -4.06 17.51
N ALA A 369 -3.04 -3.24 18.55
CA ALA A 369 -3.79 -3.38 19.80
C ALA A 369 -5.28 -3.14 19.55
N ILE A 370 -6.13 -4.04 20.05
CA ILE A 370 -7.58 -3.86 20.07
C ILE A 370 -7.92 -3.10 21.36
N ARG A 371 -8.54 -1.93 21.21
CA ARG A 371 -9.10 -1.20 22.35
C ARG A 371 -10.56 -1.61 22.51
N PHE A 372 -10.91 -2.11 23.69
CA PHE A 372 -12.25 -2.59 23.99
C PHE A 372 -12.63 -2.24 25.43
N THR A 373 -13.92 -2.12 25.71
CA THR A 373 -14.47 -1.76 27.02
C THR A 373 -14.84 -2.99 27.84
N ASP A 374 -15.25 -4.06 27.16
CA ASP A 374 -15.67 -5.32 27.78
C ASP A 374 -15.52 -6.48 26.78
N GLU A 375 -15.76 -7.72 27.24
CA GLU A 375 -15.70 -8.91 26.39
C GLU A 375 -16.65 -8.81 25.18
N ALA A 376 -17.85 -8.29 25.35
CA ALA A 376 -18.84 -8.22 24.28
C ALA A 376 -18.36 -7.26 23.16
N ASP A 377 -17.72 -6.16 23.55
CA ASP A 377 -17.11 -5.22 22.62
C ASP A 377 -15.92 -5.85 21.87
N LEU A 378 -15.03 -6.56 22.57
CA LEU A 378 -13.93 -7.31 21.96
C LEU A 378 -14.44 -8.32 20.93
N LEU A 379 -15.48 -9.11 21.26
CA LEU A 379 -16.05 -10.12 20.38
C LEU A 379 -16.68 -9.50 19.11
N ARG A 380 -17.22 -8.28 19.19
CA ARG A 380 -17.72 -7.57 18.01
C ARG A 380 -16.57 -7.20 17.05
N GLN A 381 -15.42 -6.77 17.61
CA GLN A 381 -14.27 -6.28 16.85
C GLN A 381 -13.43 -7.41 16.21
N ILE A 382 -13.40 -8.61 16.81
CA ILE A 382 -12.67 -9.76 16.27
C ILE A 382 -13.38 -10.30 15.01
N ARG A 383 -12.61 -10.56 13.95
CA ARG A 383 -13.07 -11.19 12.70
C ARG A 383 -12.59 -12.63 12.64
N ALA A 384 -13.52 -13.55 12.88
CA ALA A 384 -13.22 -14.98 12.79
C ALA A 384 -12.79 -15.36 11.36
N GLY A 385 -11.78 -16.20 11.23
CA GLY A 385 -11.19 -16.61 9.96
C GLY A 385 -10.14 -15.64 9.39
N GLU A 386 -10.09 -14.41 9.88
CA GLU A 386 -9.22 -13.37 9.33
C GLU A 386 -8.15 -12.92 10.34
N ASP A 387 -8.51 -12.72 11.61
CA ASP A 387 -7.62 -12.20 12.63
C ASP A 387 -6.80 -13.32 13.28
N GLY A 388 -5.47 -13.17 13.27
CA GLY A 388 -4.62 -13.76 14.28
C GLY A 388 -4.66 -12.90 15.54
N LEU A 389 -4.63 -13.51 16.70
CA LEU A 389 -4.66 -12.80 17.98
C LEU A 389 -3.39 -13.06 18.78
N ILE A 390 -2.88 -12.00 19.41
CA ILE A 390 -1.85 -12.04 20.46
C ILE A 390 -2.50 -11.62 21.74
N LEU A 391 -2.32 -12.41 22.81
CA LEU A 391 -2.77 -12.10 24.16
C LEU A 391 -1.55 -12.00 25.08
N GLU A 392 -1.49 -10.90 25.83
CA GLU A 392 -0.42 -10.61 26.80
C GLU A 392 -1.05 -10.22 28.12
N ALA A 393 -0.66 -10.91 29.20
CA ALA A 393 -1.04 -10.60 30.57
C ALA A 393 -0.04 -11.22 31.56
N ASP A 394 0.27 -10.54 32.66
CA ASP A 394 1.15 -11.01 33.73
C ASP A 394 2.51 -11.54 33.26
N GLY A 395 3.11 -10.88 32.26
CA GLY A 395 4.38 -11.29 31.64
C GLY A 395 4.30 -12.55 30.77
N ARG A 396 3.10 -13.08 30.55
CA ARG A 396 2.83 -14.24 29.69
C ARG A 396 2.31 -13.77 28.35
N ARG A 397 2.62 -14.53 27.29
CA ARG A 397 2.22 -14.22 25.94
C ARG A 397 1.83 -15.48 25.17
N ALA A 398 0.74 -15.42 24.44
CA ALA A 398 0.36 -16.46 23.49
C ALA A 398 -0.21 -15.85 22.21
N THR A 399 -0.17 -16.63 21.14
CA THR A 399 -0.80 -16.25 19.87
C THR A 399 -1.51 -17.44 19.22
N PHE A 400 -2.54 -17.14 18.47
CA PHE A 400 -3.13 -18.02 17.49
C PHE A 400 -3.13 -17.34 16.11
N LEU A 401 -2.67 -18.08 15.10
CA LEU A 401 -2.77 -17.69 13.69
C LEU A 401 -4.23 -17.81 13.20
N PRO A 402 -4.61 -17.09 12.14
CA PRO A 402 -5.98 -17.14 11.61
C PRO A 402 -6.46 -18.55 11.26
N GLN A 403 -5.60 -19.45 10.82
CA GLN A 403 -5.98 -20.82 10.49
C GLN A 403 -6.56 -21.62 11.67
N VAL A 404 -6.30 -21.22 12.90
CA VAL A 404 -6.87 -21.86 14.10
C VAL A 404 -8.39 -21.72 14.15
N TRP A 405 -8.94 -20.68 13.51
CA TRP A 405 -10.40 -20.51 13.39
C TRP A 405 -11.09 -21.68 12.69
N GLN A 406 -10.41 -22.41 11.80
CA GLN A 406 -10.98 -23.60 11.13
C GLN A 406 -11.37 -24.71 12.13
N GLY A 407 -10.58 -24.86 13.19
CA GLY A 407 -10.83 -25.81 14.26
C GLY A 407 -11.65 -25.27 15.43
N VAL A 408 -11.69 -23.94 15.60
CA VAL A 408 -12.36 -23.26 16.72
C VAL A 408 -13.07 -22.00 16.21
N PRO A 409 -14.21 -22.15 15.52
CA PRO A 409 -14.90 -21.01 14.89
C PRO A 409 -15.62 -20.09 15.89
N ASP A 410 -15.93 -20.57 17.09
CA ASP A 410 -16.54 -19.76 18.14
C ASP A 410 -15.52 -18.83 18.79
N LYS A 411 -15.83 -17.51 18.80
CA LYS A 411 -14.91 -16.47 19.25
C LYS A 411 -14.57 -16.60 20.75
N ARG A 412 -15.54 -17.02 21.60
CA ARG A 412 -15.32 -17.21 23.03
C ARG A 412 -14.45 -18.44 23.29
N ALA A 413 -14.74 -19.53 22.59
CA ALA A 413 -13.93 -20.74 22.68
C ALA A 413 -12.49 -20.47 22.22
N PHE A 414 -12.30 -19.68 21.16
CA PHE A 414 -10.99 -19.27 20.68
C PHE A 414 -10.20 -18.47 21.72
N LEU A 415 -10.82 -17.45 22.31
CA LEU A 415 -10.19 -16.65 23.38
C LEU A 415 -9.89 -17.52 24.62
N GLY A 416 -10.81 -18.38 25.03
CA GLY A 416 -10.59 -19.30 26.15
C GLY A 416 -9.45 -20.30 25.91
N GLN A 417 -9.27 -20.76 24.66
CA GLN A 417 -8.10 -21.59 24.30
C GLN A 417 -6.81 -20.76 24.24
N LEU A 418 -6.88 -19.49 23.81
CA LEU A 418 -5.73 -18.60 23.78
C LEU A 418 -5.25 -18.26 25.20
N LEU A 419 -6.17 -18.01 26.16
CA LEU A 419 -5.87 -17.85 27.58
C LEU A 419 -5.15 -19.09 28.14
N ARG A 420 -5.68 -20.28 27.88
CA ARG A 420 -5.05 -21.56 28.30
C ARG A 420 -3.65 -21.72 27.71
N LYS A 421 -3.48 -21.38 26.42
CA LYS A 421 -2.16 -21.42 25.76
C LYS A 421 -1.18 -20.44 26.38
N ALA A 422 -1.64 -19.29 26.88
CA ALA A 422 -0.84 -18.34 27.64
C ALA A 422 -0.52 -18.83 29.06
N GLY A 423 -1.11 -19.94 29.51
CA GLY A 423 -0.99 -20.45 30.86
C GLY A 423 -1.78 -19.61 31.90
N LEU A 424 -2.80 -18.90 31.42
CA LEU A 424 -3.69 -18.10 32.27
C LEU A 424 -4.93 -18.90 32.68
N ALA A 425 -5.56 -18.52 33.78
CA ALA A 425 -6.79 -19.12 34.23
C ALA A 425 -7.96 -18.83 33.27
N ALA A 426 -8.90 -19.77 33.17
CA ALA A 426 -10.04 -19.61 32.24
C ALA A 426 -10.97 -18.45 32.62
N ASP A 427 -10.98 -18.04 33.88
CA ASP A 427 -11.73 -16.91 34.41
C ASP A 427 -10.93 -15.57 34.43
N THR A 428 -9.77 -15.54 33.78
CA THR A 428 -8.99 -14.31 33.63
C THR A 428 -9.82 -13.24 32.91
N ARG A 429 -9.96 -12.08 33.55
CA ARG A 429 -10.70 -10.96 32.98
C ARG A 429 -9.96 -10.44 31.76
N LEU A 430 -10.63 -10.43 30.59
CA LEU A 430 -10.03 -9.99 29.31
C LEU A 430 -9.63 -8.52 29.32
N GLU A 431 -10.33 -7.68 30.14
CA GLU A 431 -10.01 -6.25 30.31
C GLU A 431 -8.65 -6.02 30.97
N ALA A 432 -8.12 -7.02 31.70
CA ALA A 432 -6.78 -7.00 32.26
C ALA A 432 -5.70 -7.46 31.28
N CYS A 433 -6.11 -7.95 30.08
CA CYS A 433 -5.21 -8.43 29.05
C CYS A 433 -4.99 -7.37 27.97
N ARG A 434 -3.79 -7.31 27.44
CA ARG A 434 -3.52 -6.62 26.17
C ARG A 434 -3.77 -7.60 25.03
N ILE A 435 -4.73 -7.28 24.17
CA ILE A 435 -5.05 -8.09 23.00
C ILE A 435 -4.70 -7.31 21.75
N SER A 436 -3.91 -7.94 20.88
CA SER A 436 -3.56 -7.39 19.57
C SER A 436 -4.02 -8.33 18.47
N ARG A 437 -4.46 -7.77 17.36
CA ARG A 437 -4.77 -8.53 16.15
C ARG A 437 -3.71 -8.32 15.09
N TYR A 438 -3.54 -9.31 14.22
CA TYR A 438 -2.73 -9.24 13.02
C TYR A 438 -3.38 -10.06 11.92
N ARG A 439 -3.00 -9.77 10.67
CA ARG A 439 -3.42 -10.50 9.48
C ARG A 439 -2.26 -11.33 8.95
N VAL A 440 -2.59 -12.34 8.19
CA VAL A 440 -1.61 -13.24 7.58
C VAL A 440 -1.87 -13.32 6.08
N MET A 441 -0.80 -13.19 5.29
CA MET A 441 -0.77 -13.58 3.89
C MET A 441 0.03 -14.86 3.77
N LYS A 442 -0.62 -15.92 3.27
CA LYS A 442 -0.03 -17.25 3.14
C LYS A 442 0.36 -17.50 1.69
N PHE A 443 1.53 -18.08 1.51
CA PHE A 443 2.09 -18.50 0.23
C PHE A 443 2.41 -19.98 0.29
N ASP A 444 1.95 -20.73 -0.70
CA ASP A 444 2.13 -22.18 -0.81
C ASP A 444 3.10 -22.45 -1.95
N GLY A 445 4.22 -23.13 -1.66
CA GLY A 445 5.12 -23.68 -2.67
C GLY A 445 4.54 -24.98 -3.20
N ARG A 446 3.88 -24.93 -4.35
CA ARG A 446 3.41 -26.14 -5.06
C ARG A 446 4.51 -26.76 -5.89
#